data_ebe14e7f5262f0ec8683a5c5dfe958e2
#
_entry.id   ebe14e7f5262f0ec8683a5c5dfe958e2
#
_cell.length_a   1.000
_cell.length_b   1.000
_cell.length_c   1.000
_cell.angle_alpha   90.00
_cell.angle_beta   90.00
_cell.angle_gamma   90.00
#
_symmetry.space_group_name_H-M   'P 1'
#
loop_
_entity.id
_entity.type
_entity.pdbx_description
1 polymer ?
#
loop_
_entity_poly.entity_id
_entity_poly.type
_entity_poly.pdbx_seq_one_letter_code
_entity_poly.pdbx_strand_id
1 'polypeptide(L)'
;MKMASTIIAMMLSVAVHGQTREQVLTEIKRHGIPHPHIVLAQARLETGNFTSRRCRRDHNLFGIKHNGKYARYSHWKESVTDYKQCISNRYKGGDYYAFLRRIGYASDPNYIGKVKHIVKTTNL
;
A
#
# COMPACT_ATOMS: atom_id res chain seq x y z
N MET A 1 31.19 9.69 21.93
CA MET A 1 31.30 8.41 21.25
C MET A 1 30.15 7.46 21.54
N LYS A 2 29.81 7.27 22.84
CA LYS A 2 28.67 6.43 23.20
C LYS A 2 27.34 6.98 22.68
N MET A 3 27.17 8.29 22.65
CA MET A 3 25.94 8.91 22.13
C MET A 3 25.78 8.70 20.62
N ALA A 4 26.87 8.78 19.85
CA ALA A 4 26.83 8.55 18.41
C ALA A 4 26.40 7.11 18.09
N SER A 5 26.93 6.13 18.84
CA SER A 5 26.56 4.72 18.67
C SER A 5 25.08 4.49 18.96
N THR A 6 24.55 5.14 20.00
CA THR A 6 23.14 5.03 20.37
C THR A 6 22.24 5.59 19.26
N ILE A 7 22.60 6.75 18.72
CA ILE A 7 21.84 7.37 17.62
C ILE A 7 21.82 6.46 16.40
N ILE A 8 22.97 5.89 16.04
CA ILE A 8 23.08 4.98 14.89
C ILE A 8 22.17 3.76 15.12
N ALA A 9 22.19 3.20 16.34
CA ALA A 9 21.34 2.05 16.65
C ALA A 9 19.86 2.38 16.50
N MET A 10 19.43 3.56 16.93
CA MET A 10 18.04 3.99 16.77
C MET A 10 17.65 4.15 15.32
N MET A 11 18.52 4.70 14.49
CA MET A 11 18.27 4.84 13.05
C MET A 11 18.16 3.48 12.37
N LEU A 12 19.01 2.52 12.75
CA LEU A 12 18.94 1.17 12.24
C LEU A 12 17.63 0.50 12.62
N SER A 13 17.14 0.71 13.87
CA SER A 13 15.85 0.19 14.30
C SER A 13 14.71 0.71 13.43
N VAL A 14 14.70 2.01 13.13
CA VAL A 14 13.68 2.62 12.27
C VAL A 14 13.75 2.00 10.87
N ALA A 15 14.95 1.80 10.32
CA ALA A 15 15.13 1.19 9.00
C ALA A 15 14.60 -0.25 8.94
N VAL A 16 14.69 -0.99 10.05
CA VAL A 16 14.23 -2.38 10.12
C VAL A 16 12.70 -2.48 10.10
N HIS A 17 11.98 -1.41 10.48
CA HIS A 17 10.52 -1.42 10.53
C HIS A 17 9.86 -1.25 9.16
N GLY A 18 10.64 -1.08 8.08
CA GLY A 18 10.11 -0.98 6.73
C GLY A 18 9.52 0.39 6.42
N GLN A 19 8.60 0.41 5.46
CA GLN A 19 8.01 1.65 4.94
C GLN A 19 6.98 2.25 5.90
N THR A 20 6.86 3.59 5.86
CA THR A 20 5.82 4.33 6.58
C THR A 20 4.66 4.69 5.65
N ARG A 21 3.53 5.12 6.25
CA ARG A 21 2.39 5.63 5.49
C ARG A 21 2.79 6.79 4.59
N GLU A 22 3.60 7.68 5.12
CA GLU A 22 4.06 8.87 4.41
C GLU A 22 4.92 8.49 3.20
N GLN A 23 5.80 7.51 3.36
CA GLN A 23 6.63 7.02 2.27
C GLN A 23 5.78 6.37 1.18
N VAL A 24 4.79 5.56 1.57
CA VAL A 24 3.90 4.90 0.62
C VAL A 24 3.06 5.92 -0.13
N LEU A 25 2.50 6.91 0.58
CA LEU A 25 1.72 7.98 -0.06
C LEU A 25 2.56 8.77 -1.07
N THR A 26 3.80 9.10 -0.70
CA THR A 26 4.72 9.80 -1.59
C THR A 26 4.96 9.00 -2.86
N GLU A 27 5.18 7.69 -2.74
CA GLU A 27 5.42 6.84 -3.90
C GLU A 27 4.18 6.72 -4.79
N ILE A 28 2.98 6.60 -4.19
CA ILE A 28 1.71 6.58 -4.93
C ILE A 28 1.56 7.86 -5.75
N LYS A 29 1.80 9.01 -5.14
CA LYS A 29 1.71 10.30 -5.81
C LYS A 29 2.76 10.45 -6.90
N ARG A 30 3.97 9.96 -6.66
CA ARG A 30 5.05 10.03 -7.64
C ARG A 30 4.70 9.29 -8.94
N HIS A 31 3.94 8.21 -8.84
CA HIS A 31 3.47 7.45 -10.00
C HIS A 31 2.23 8.06 -10.66
N GLY A 32 1.71 9.17 -10.15
CA GLY A 32 0.50 9.80 -10.69
C GLY A 32 -0.74 8.95 -10.54
N ILE A 33 -0.78 8.07 -9.53
CA ILE A 33 -1.95 7.24 -9.28
C ILE A 33 -3.08 8.14 -8.75
N PRO A 34 -4.29 8.08 -9.35
CA PRO A 34 -5.40 8.91 -8.92
C PRO A 34 -5.92 8.44 -7.55
N HIS A 35 -6.54 9.36 -6.82
CA HIS A 35 -7.11 9.10 -5.49
C HIS A 35 -6.10 8.45 -4.55
N PRO A 36 -4.94 9.09 -4.33
CA PRO A 36 -3.83 8.45 -3.60
C PRO A 36 -4.16 8.07 -2.17
N HIS A 37 -5.07 8.79 -1.51
CA HIS A 37 -5.48 8.47 -0.14
C HIS A 37 -6.33 7.19 -0.09
N ILE A 38 -7.15 6.94 -1.11
CA ILE A 38 -7.90 5.69 -1.22
C ILE A 38 -6.92 4.54 -1.46
N VAL A 39 -5.96 4.72 -2.35
CA VAL A 39 -4.96 3.70 -2.67
C VAL A 39 -4.08 3.39 -1.46
N LEU A 40 -3.68 4.41 -0.70
CA LEU A 40 -2.96 4.21 0.57
C LEU A 40 -3.80 3.39 1.54
N ALA A 41 -5.10 3.70 1.65
CA ALA A 41 -6.00 2.96 2.54
C ALA A 41 -6.11 1.49 2.13
N GLN A 42 -6.13 1.20 0.83
CA GLN A 42 -6.11 -0.18 0.34
C GLN A 42 -4.84 -0.90 0.81
N ALA A 43 -3.68 -0.28 0.66
CA ALA A 43 -2.42 -0.87 1.08
C ALA A 43 -2.42 -1.16 2.59
N ARG A 44 -2.93 -0.23 3.39
CA ARG A 44 -3.01 -0.40 4.84
C ARG A 44 -3.95 -1.53 5.23
N LEU A 45 -5.09 -1.63 4.54
CA LEU A 45 -6.05 -2.70 4.81
C LEU A 45 -5.48 -4.08 4.45
N GLU A 46 -4.87 -4.18 3.27
CA GLU A 46 -4.33 -5.44 2.77
C GLU A 46 -3.17 -5.97 3.62
N THR A 47 -2.43 -5.08 4.26
CA THR A 47 -1.20 -5.45 4.97
C THR A 47 -1.32 -5.36 6.49
N GLY A 48 -2.52 -5.11 7.02
CA GLY A 48 -2.66 -4.86 8.45
C GLY A 48 -1.77 -3.72 8.91
N ASN A 49 -1.85 -2.61 8.21
CA ASN A 49 -1.04 -1.41 8.47
C ASN A 49 0.47 -1.67 8.34
N PHE A 50 0.84 -2.41 7.28
CA PHE A 50 2.22 -2.77 6.90
C PHE A 50 2.91 -3.73 7.88
N THR A 51 2.15 -4.53 8.62
CA THR A 51 2.71 -5.45 9.62
C THR A 51 2.68 -6.91 9.20
N SER A 52 1.92 -7.28 8.15
CA SER A 52 1.73 -8.67 7.76
C SER A 52 3.03 -9.31 7.25
N ARG A 53 3.09 -10.65 7.35
CA ARG A 53 4.21 -11.42 6.77
C ARG A 53 4.32 -11.19 5.26
N ARG A 54 3.18 -11.11 4.57
CA ARG A 54 3.16 -10.87 3.12
C ARG A 54 3.79 -9.53 2.79
N CYS A 55 3.48 -8.50 3.57
CA CYS A 55 4.09 -7.18 3.38
C CYS A 55 5.60 -7.25 3.60
N ARG A 56 6.03 -7.84 4.71
CA ARG A 56 7.45 -7.84 5.09
C ARG A 56 8.29 -8.79 4.24
N ARG A 57 7.74 -9.94 3.86
CA ARG A 57 8.47 -10.97 3.10
C ARG A 57 8.35 -10.75 1.59
N ASP A 58 7.13 -10.53 1.12
CA ASP A 58 6.84 -10.48 -0.32
C ASP A 58 6.79 -9.05 -0.85
N HIS A 59 6.85 -8.04 0.03
CA HIS A 59 6.80 -6.63 -0.33
C HIS A 59 5.58 -6.26 -1.17
N ASN A 60 4.49 -6.99 -1.00
CA ASN A 60 3.25 -6.83 -1.74
C ASN A 60 2.26 -6.03 -0.91
N LEU A 61 2.20 -4.72 -1.17
CA LEU A 61 1.37 -3.82 -0.38
C LEU A 61 -0.13 -3.94 -0.66
N PHE A 62 -0.51 -4.47 -1.81
CA PHE A 62 -1.90 -4.41 -2.28
C PHE A 62 -2.55 -5.77 -2.42
N GLY A 63 -1.86 -6.85 -2.06
CA GLY A 63 -2.39 -8.19 -2.23
C GLY A 63 -2.57 -8.57 -3.70
N ILE A 64 -1.72 -8.05 -4.58
CA ILE A 64 -1.82 -8.28 -6.02
C ILE A 64 -1.49 -9.74 -6.31
N LYS A 65 -2.30 -10.35 -7.19
CA LYS A 65 -2.08 -11.70 -7.69
C LYS A 65 -1.84 -11.67 -9.19
N HIS A 66 -0.93 -12.52 -9.65
CA HIS A 66 -0.75 -12.81 -11.06
C HIS A 66 -0.89 -14.32 -11.24
N ASN A 67 -1.75 -14.74 -12.17
CA ASN A 67 -2.04 -16.15 -12.42
C ASN A 67 -2.49 -16.89 -11.15
N GLY A 68 -3.30 -16.23 -10.32
CA GLY A 68 -3.85 -16.81 -9.10
C GLY A 68 -2.90 -16.90 -7.93
N LYS A 69 -1.68 -16.42 -8.07
CA LYS A 69 -0.67 -16.44 -7.00
C LYS A 69 -0.32 -15.01 -6.58
N TYR A 70 -0.07 -14.83 -5.27
CA TYR A 70 0.38 -13.54 -4.78
C TYR A 70 1.73 -13.19 -5.39
N ALA A 71 1.82 -11.98 -5.94
CA ALA A 71 3.06 -11.46 -6.50
C ALA A 71 4.08 -11.20 -5.38
N ARG A 72 5.35 -11.41 -5.71
CA ARG A 72 6.48 -11.17 -4.82
C ARG A 72 7.39 -10.15 -5.48
N TYR A 73 7.84 -9.19 -4.69
CA TYR A 73 8.71 -8.11 -5.20
C TYR A 73 9.99 -8.06 -4.37
N SER A 74 11.06 -7.55 -4.97
CA SER A 74 12.31 -7.34 -4.23
C SER A 74 12.28 -6.07 -3.37
N HIS A 75 11.35 -5.15 -3.67
CA HIS A 75 11.16 -3.91 -2.92
C HIS A 75 9.69 -3.51 -2.97
N TRP A 76 9.17 -2.92 -1.88
CA TRP A 76 7.75 -2.54 -1.81
C TRP A 76 7.35 -1.51 -2.88
N LYS A 77 8.27 -0.66 -3.32
CA LYS A 77 7.99 0.31 -4.38
C LYS A 77 7.57 -0.36 -5.69
N GLU A 78 8.07 -1.56 -5.95
CA GLU A 78 7.67 -2.32 -7.14
C GLU A 78 6.20 -2.71 -7.09
N SER A 79 5.64 -2.94 -5.90
CA SER A 79 4.20 -3.22 -5.79
C SER A 79 3.36 -2.00 -6.15
N VAL A 80 3.86 -0.79 -5.88
CA VAL A 80 3.19 0.45 -6.30
C VAL A 80 3.21 0.59 -7.82
N THR A 81 4.35 0.30 -8.44
CA THR A 81 4.47 0.28 -9.90
C THR A 81 3.48 -0.72 -10.51
N ASP A 82 3.39 -1.92 -9.95
CA ASP A 82 2.48 -2.95 -10.43
C ASP A 82 1.02 -2.54 -10.26
N TYR A 83 0.66 -1.92 -9.14
CA TYR A 83 -0.68 -1.36 -8.94
C TYR A 83 -1.00 -0.35 -10.06
N LYS A 84 -0.08 0.54 -10.37
CA LYS A 84 -0.25 1.52 -11.44
C LYS A 84 -0.56 0.82 -12.78
N GLN A 85 0.24 -0.16 -13.13
CA GLN A 85 0.13 -0.84 -14.42
C GLN A 85 -1.10 -1.73 -14.53
N CYS A 86 -1.41 -2.49 -13.48
CA CYS A 86 -2.45 -3.51 -13.53
C CYS A 86 -3.82 -3.03 -13.07
N ILE A 87 -3.87 -2.01 -12.22
CA ILE A 87 -5.12 -1.53 -11.62
C ILE A 87 -5.42 -0.10 -12.09
N SER A 88 -4.60 0.83 -11.63
CA SER A 88 -4.86 2.27 -11.78
C SER A 88 -5.03 2.69 -13.24
N ASN A 89 -4.27 2.12 -14.17
CA ASN A 89 -4.37 2.46 -15.59
C ASN A 89 -5.71 2.09 -16.23
N ARG A 90 -6.50 1.25 -15.58
CA ARG A 90 -7.84 0.87 -16.03
C ARG A 90 -8.91 1.88 -15.61
N TYR A 91 -8.58 2.77 -14.71
CA TYR A 91 -9.50 3.80 -14.21
C TYR A 91 -9.68 4.91 -15.24
N LYS A 92 -10.95 5.25 -15.54
CA LYS A 92 -11.31 6.23 -16.56
C LYS A 92 -12.02 7.45 -16.00
N GLY A 93 -11.92 7.67 -14.69
CA GLY A 93 -12.57 8.81 -14.04
C GLY A 93 -13.79 8.39 -13.24
N GLY A 94 -14.34 9.33 -12.49
CA GLY A 94 -15.51 9.10 -11.65
C GLY A 94 -15.17 8.55 -10.27
N ASP A 95 -16.16 7.94 -9.64
CA ASP A 95 -16.05 7.39 -8.29
C ASP A 95 -15.05 6.20 -8.26
N TYR A 96 -13.95 6.37 -7.55
CA TYR A 96 -12.92 5.35 -7.48
C TYR A 96 -13.40 4.09 -6.75
N TYR A 97 -14.27 4.24 -5.76
CA TYR A 97 -14.85 3.09 -5.06
C TYR A 97 -15.73 2.26 -6.01
N ALA A 98 -16.51 2.92 -6.85
CA ALA A 98 -17.32 2.24 -7.87
C ALA A 98 -16.41 1.51 -8.87
N PHE A 99 -15.29 2.12 -9.25
CA PHE A 99 -14.29 1.48 -10.10
C PHE A 99 -13.75 0.21 -9.45
N LEU A 100 -13.36 0.26 -8.16
CA LEU A 100 -12.85 -0.91 -7.45
C LEU A 100 -13.87 -2.05 -7.40
N ARG A 101 -15.16 -1.72 -7.18
CA ARG A 101 -16.24 -2.72 -7.23
C ARG A 101 -16.35 -3.34 -8.61
N ARG A 102 -16.35 -2.50 -9.64
CA ARG A 102 -16.54 -2.93 -11.03
C ARG A 102 -15.45 -3.90 -11.48
N ILE A 103 -14.22 -3.67 -11.09
CA ILE A 103 -13.12 -4.57 -11.47
C ILE A 103 -13.01 -5.79 -10.55
N GLY A 104 -13.84 -5.88 -9.51
CA GLY A 104 -13.80 -7.00 -8.57
C GLY A 104 -12.51 -7.04 -7.77
N TYR A 105 -12.05 -5.89 -7.27
CA TYR A 105 -10.77 -5.81 -6.58
C TYR A 105 -10.67 -6.78 -5.40
N ALA A 106 -11.75 -6.94 -4.64
CA ALA A 106 -11.80 -7.85 -3.51
C ALA A 106 -13.12 -8.60 -3.48
N SER A 107 -13.11 -9.84 -2.99
CA SER A 107 -14.31 -10.66 -2.85
C SER A 107 -15.12 -10.33 -1.60
N ASP A 108 -14.52 -9.67 -0.60
CA ASP A 108 -15.21 -9.29 0.63
C ASP A 108 -16.26 -8.20 0.33
N PRO A 109 -17.56 -8.45 0.59
CA PRO A 109 -18.59 -7.44 0.34
C PRO A 109 -18.44 -6.19 1.21
N ASN A 110 -17.69 -6.27 2.30
CA ASN A 110 -17.43 -5.16 3.21
C ASN A 110 -16.15 -4.40 2.90
N TYR A 111 -15.45 -4.77 1.84
CA TYR A 111 -14.13 -4.21 1.52
C TYR A 111 -14.18 -2.69 1.37
N ILE A 112 -15.10 -2.18 0.58
CA ILE A 112 -15.20 -0.75 0.31
C ILE A 112 -15.51 0.03 1.59
N GLY A 113 -16.40 -0.49 2.44
CA GLY A 113 -16.69 0.12 3.74
C GLY A 113 -15.46 0.22 4.62
N LYS A 114 -14.64 -0.83 4.62
CA LYS A 114 -13.39 -0.86 5.40
C LYS A 114 -12.39 0.16 4.86
N VAL A 115 -12.25 0.27 3.55
CA VAL A 115 -11.37 1.26 2.91
C VAL A 115 -11.83 2.67 3.25
N LYS A 116 -13.13 2.96 3.11
CA LYS A 116 -13.70 4.27 3.45
C LYS A 116 -13.44 4.64 4.92
N HIS A 117 -13.56 3.67 5.82
CA HIS A 117 -13.28 3.90 7.23
C HIS A 117 -11.83 4.33 7.46
N ILE A 118 -10.89 3.66 6.81
CA ILE A 118 -9.46 4.01 6.92
C ILE A 118 -9.21 5.42 6.36
N VAL A 119 -9.78 5.74 5.20
CA VAL A 119 -9.64 7.09 4.62
C VAL A 119 -10.15 8.14 5.60
N LYS A 120 -11.34 7.91 6.15
CA LYS A 120 -12.00 8.86 7.06
C LYS A 120 -11.20 9.09 8.34
N THR A 121 -10.51 8.07 8.83
CA THR A 121 -9.79 8.13 10.11
C THR A 121 -8.31 8.44 9.97
N THR A 122 -7.83 8.69 8.75
CA THR A 122 -6.41 8.95 8.49
C THR A 122 -6.19 10.44 8.26
N ASN A 123 -5.28 11.03 9.04
CA ASN A 123 -4.91 12.44 8.95
C ASN A 123 -3.57 12.59 8.18
N LEU A 124 -3.64 12.51 6.88
CA LEU A 124 -2.46 12.72 6.03
C LEU A 124 -2.75 13.74 4.93
#